data_9d7d8e486b3dae639b6287d177657257
#
_entry.id   9d7d8e486b3dae639b6287d177657257
#
_cell.length_a   1.000
_cell.length_b   1.000
_cell.length_c   1.000
_cell.angle_alpha   90.00
_cell.angle_beta   90.00
_cell.angle_gamma   90.00
#
_symmetry.space_group_name_H-M   'P 1'
#
loop_
_entity.id
_entity.type
_entity.pdbx_description
1 polymer ?
#
loop_
_entity_poly.entity_id
_entity_poly.type
_entity_poly.pdbx_seq_one_letter_code
_entity_poly.pdbx_strand_id
1 'polypeptide(L)'
;MNHITITARVRDPKACDVLEQMGEEWGILERRLFVEKHARGKLDNDATNALKRRWLKEHGLTSSQFNALDAQVRGKLLALEESVKLSIEGLKDKITKVKAELKKKLGRYVRHQKNRRLATLKARLANLEARKKNSICFASRTVFRSQFHLQENGYKNHGECG
;
A
#
# COMPACT_ATOMS: atom_id res chain seq x y z
N MET A 1 -9.28 18.42 -16.23
CA MET A 1 -10.61 18.28 -15.55
C MET A 1 -10.40 18.60 -14.08
N ASN A 2 -11.11 19.62 -13.57
CA ASN A 2 -11.05 19.93 -12.15
C ASN A 2 -12.00 18.98 -11.41
N HIS A 3 -11.48 18.18 -10.49
CA HIS A 3 -12.27 17.33 -9.62
C HIS A 3 -12.69 18.12 -8.38
N ILE A 4 -13.98 18.23 -8.16
CA ILE A 4 -14.54 18.80 -6.94
C ILE A 4 -14.85 17.64 -6.00
N THR A 5 -14.20 17.61 -4.84
CA THR A 5 -14.51 16.65 -3.78
C THR A 5 -15.47 17.30 -2.80
N ILE A 6 -16.66 16.72 -2.65
CA ILE A 6 -17.65 17.15 -1.66
C ILE A 6 -17.58 16.18 -0.48
N THR A 7 -17.33 16.70 0.71
CA THR A 7 -17.33 15.91 1.95
C THR A 7 -18.59 16.24 2.73
N ALA A 8 -19.39 15.23 3.05
CA ALA A 8 -20.57 15.36 3.89
C ALA A 8 -20.41 14.52 5.16
N ARG A 9 -20.89 15.03 6.29
CA ARG A 9 -20.93 14.31 7.56
C ARG A 9 -22.29 13.65 7.73
N VAL A 10 -22.31 12.33 7.76
CA VAL A 10 -23.52 11.56 8.09
C VAL A 10 -23.71 11.59 9.59
N ARG A 11 -24.92 11.99 10.05
CA ARG A 11 -25.26 12.12 11.49
C ARG A 11 -26.27 11.07 11.95
N ASP A 12 -26.93 10.39 11.03
CA ASP A 12 -27.88 9.33 11.35
C ASP A 12 -27.13 8.05 11.74
N PRO A 13 -27.33 7.51 12.97
CA PRO A 13 -26.63 6.29 13.40
C PRO A 13 -26.93 5.09 12.50
N LYS A 14 -28.17 4.91 12.06
CA LYS A 14 -28.56 3.80 11.18
C LYS A 14 -27.88 3.88 9.82
N ALA A 15 -27.75 5.09 9.27
CA ALA A 15 -27.01 5.30 8.03
C ALA A 15 -25.51 5.06 8.22
N CYS A 16 -24.94 5.37 9.39
CA CYS A 16 -23.56 5.06 9.71
C CYS A 16 -23.31 3.55 9.73
N ASP A 17 -24.17 2.76 10.38
CA ASP A 17 -24.04 1.31 10.44
C ASP A 17 -24.08 0.68 9.04
N VAL A 18 -25.00 1.13 8.19
CA VAL A 18 -25.08 0.67 6.79
C VAL A 18 -23.82 1.01 6.01
N LEU A 19 -23.31 2.24 6.15
CA LEU A 19 -22.09 2.68 5.48
C LEU A 19 -20.85 1.91 5.96
N GLU A 20 -20.77 1.61 7.26
CA GLU A 20 -19.71 0.77 7.80
C GLU A 20 -19.75 -0.64 7.21
N GLN A 21 -20.92 -1.26 7.19
CA GLN A 21 -21.10 -2.58 6.59
C GLN A 21 -20.69 -2.59 5.10
N MET A 22 -21.17 -1.61 4.33
CA MET A 22 -20.80 -1.44 2.93
C MET A 22 -19.28 -1.24 2.77
N GLY A 23 -18.66 -0.47 3.65
CA GLY A 23 -17.21 -0.26 3.65
C GLY A 23 -16.42 -1.54 3.93
N GLU A 24 -16.91 -2.37 4.86
CA GLU A 24 -16.31 -3.67 5.16
C GLU A 24 -16.41 -4.64 3.97
N GLU A 25 -17.60 -4.76 3.38
CA GLU A 25 -17.82 -5.59 2.20
C GLU A 25 -16.96 -5.15 1.01
N TRP A 26 -16.90 -3.82 0.76
CA TRP A 26 -16.05 -3.26 -0.26
C TRP A 26 -14.57 -3.56 -0.03
N GLY A 27 -14.10 -3.43 1.21
CA GLY A 27 -12.74 -3.76 1.60
C GLY A 27 -12.39 -5.24 1.41
N ILE A 28 -13.36 -6.15 1.62
CA ILE A 28 -13.18 -7.59 1.34
C ILE A 28 -13.03 -7.83 -0.16
N LEU A 29 -13.90 -7.23 -0.97
CA LEU A 29 -13.85 -7.34 -2.43
C LEU A 29 -12.54 -6.76 -2.99
N GLU A 30 -12.10 -5.63 -2.49
CA GLU A 30 -10.84 -5.01 -2.89
C GLU A 30 -9.63 -5.93 -2.63
N ARG A 31 -9.55 -6.53 -1.45
CA ARG A 31 -8.47 -7.47 -1.11
C ARG A 31 -8.48 -8.70 -2.02
N ARG A 32 -9.66 -9.27 -2.28
CA ARG A 32 -9.81 -10.43 -3.18
C ARG A 32 -9.36 -10.09 -4.59
N LEU A 33 -9.81 -8.96 -5.13
CA LEU A 33 -9.42 -8.52 -6.48
C LEU A 33 -7.92 -8.22 -6.56
N PHE A 34 -7.36 -7.60 -5.51
CA PHE A 34 -5.93 -7.35 -5.42
C PHE A 34 -5.14 -8.66 -5.47
N VAL A 35 -5.48 -9.64 -4.62
CA VAL A 35 -4.78 -10.95 -4.57
C VAL A 35 -4.85 -11.64 -5.93
N GLU A 36 -6.01 -11.64 -6.55
CA GLU A 36 -6.19 -12.27 -7.85
C GLU A 36 -5.39 -11.58 -8.96
N LYS A 37 -5.43 -10.26 -9.05
CA LYS A 37 -4.65 -9.50 -10.03
C LYS A 37 -3.15 -9.60 -9.79
N HIS A 38 -2.74 -9.54 -8.54
CA HIS A 38 -1.32 -9.66 -8.17
C HIS A 38 -0.77 -11.06 -8.48
N ALA A 39 -1.57 -12.11 -8.28
CA ALA A 39 -1.17 -13.48 -8.61
C ALA A 39 -1.02 -13.69 -10.12
N ARG A 40 -1.91 -13.10 -10.92
CA ARG A 40 -1.91 -13.23 -12.38
C ARG A 40 -0.90 -12.32 -13.09
N GLY A 41 -0.46 -11.24 -12.45
CA GLY A 41 0.40 -10.24 -13.07
C GLY A 41 -0.35 -9.34 -14.06
N LYS A 42 0.34 -8.87 -15.11
CA LYS A 42 -0.28 -8.05 -16.16
C LYS A 42 -1.26 -8.91 -16.97
N LEU A 43 -2.51 -8.48 -16.97
CA LEU A 43 -3.58 -9.07 -17.77
C LEU A 43 -3.72 -8.28 -19.09
N ASP A 44 -3.94 -8.99 -20.17
CA ASP A 44 -4.39 -8.39 -21.44
C ASP A 44 -5.86 -7.94 -21.35
N ASN A 45 -6.36 -7.32 -22.41
CA ASN A 45 -7.73 -6.81 -22.42
C ASN A 45 -8.78 -7.93 -22.32
N ASP A 46 -8.53 -9.08 -22.97
CA ASP A 46 -9.48 -10.19 -22.98
C ASP A 46 -9.56 -10.88 -21.64
N ALA A 47 -8.42 -11.13 -21.00
CA ALA A 47 -8.36 -11.65 -19.64
C ALA A 47 -8.98 -10.69 -18.61
N THR A 48 -8.80 -9.37 -18.80
CA THR A 48 -9.43 -8.35 -17.95
C THR A 48 -10.95 -8.35 -18.11
N ASN A 49 -11.46 -8.46 -19.33
CA ASN A 49 -12.88 -8.54 -19.62
C ASN A 49 -13.51 -9.85 -19.10
N ALA A 50 -12.80 -10.97 -19.22
CA ALA A 50 -13.23 -12.25 -18.68
C ALA A 50 -13.30 -12.21 -17.14
N LEU A 51 -12.27 -11.63 -16.51
CA LEU A 51 -12.26 -11.39 -15.05
C LEU A 51 -13.45 -10.54 -14.62
N LYS A 52 -13.70 -9.43 -15.32
CA LYS A 52 -14.84 -8.55 -15.04
C LYS A 52 -16.17 -9.30 -15.11
N ARG A 53 -16.45 -10.02 -16.22
CA ARG A 53 -17.71 -10.78 -16.39
C ARG A 53 -17.94 -11.78 -15.26
N ARG A 54 -16.88 -12.50 -14.84
CA ARG A 54 -16.95 -13.43 -13.72
C ARG A 54 -17.28 -12.71 -12.41
N TRP A 55 -16.58 -11.63 -12.10
CA TRP A 55 -16.78 -10.86 -10.86
C TRP A 55 -18.17 -10.24 -10.76
N LEU A 56 -18.72 -9.72 -11.87
CA LEU A 56 -20.10 -9.21 -11.90
C LEU A 56 -21.11 -10.30 -11.51
N LYS A 57 -20.90 -11.54 -12.00
CA LYS A 57 -21.79 -12.67 -11.73
C LYS A 57 -21.61 -13.20 -10.30
N GLU A 58 -20.38 -13.37 -9.84
CA GLU A 58 -20.06 -13.99 -8.53
C GLU A 58 -20.42 -13.07 -7.34
N HIS A 59 -20.26 -11.77 -7.51
CA HIS A 59 -20.41 -10.80 -6.40
C HIS A 59 -21.62 -9.87 -6.58
N GLY A 60 -22.44 -10.06 -7.58
CA GLY A 60 -23.61 -9.22 -7.84
C GLY A 60 -23.27 -7.74 -8.13
N LEU A 61 -22.05 -7.45 -8.61
CA LEU A 61 -21.60 -6.09 -8.85
C LEU A 61 -22.14 -5.55 -10.16
N THR A 62 -22.43 -4.24 -10.18
CA THR A 62 -22.64 -3.52 -11.45
C THR A 62 -21.29 -3.29 -12.15
N SER A 63 -21.34 -3.04 -13.45
CA SER A 63 -20.16 -2.74 -14.25
C SER A 63 -19.40 -1.50 -13.73
N SER A 64 -20.14 -0.50 -13.24
CA SER A 64 -19.58 0.72 -12.67
C SER A 64 -18.85 0.44 -11.34
N GLN A 65 -19.46 -0.35 -10.46
CA GLN A 65 -18.85 -0.76 -9.19
C GLN A 65 -17.56 -1.55 -9.41
N PHE A 66 -17.57 -2.52 -10.34
CA PHE A 66 -16.35 -3.24 -10.66
C PHE A 66 -15.25 -2.31 -11.21
N ASN A 67 -15.60 -1.39 -12.10
CA ASN A 67 -14.62 -0.46 -12.65
C ASN A 67 -14.01 0.45 -11.56
N ALA A 68 -14.81 0.90 -10.61
CA ALA A 68 -14.33 1.69 -9.46
C ALA A 68 -13.36 0.85 -8.59
N LEU A 69 -13.75 -0.37 -8.27
CA LEU A 69 -12.93 -1.31 -7.51
C LEU A 69 -11.61 -1.62 -8.22
N ASP A 70 -11.68 -1.87 -9.53
CA ASP A 70 -10.52 -2.13 -10.38
C ASP A 70 -9.57 -0.94 -10.45
N ALA A 71 -10.10 0.28 -10.56
CA ALA A 71 -9.32 1.50 -10.55
C ALA A 71 -8.59 1.70 -9.22
N GLN A 72 -9.25 1.43 -8.08
CA GLN A 72 -8.63 1.49 -6.76
C GLN A 72 -7.48 0.47 -6.62
N VAL A 73 -7.72 -0.77 -7.01
CA VAL A 73 -6.69 -1.83 -6.95
C VAL A 73 -5.51 -1.51 -7.85
N ARG A 74 -5.75 -1.02 -9.08
CA ARG A 74 -4.68 -0.57 -9.98
C ARG A 74 -3.88 0.59 -9.40
N GLY A 75 -4.56 1.57 -8.81
CA GLY A 75 -3.90 2.69 -8.15
C GLY A 75 -2.98 2.24 -7.02
N LYS A 76 -3.43 1.30 -6.19
CA LYS A 76 -2.61 0.73 -5.10
C LYS A 76 -1.42 -0.07 -5.62
N LEU A 77 -1.59 -0.83 -6.70
CA LEU A 77 -0.48 -1.57 -7.32
C LEU A 77 0.58 -0.62 -7.89
N LEU A 78 0.16 0.42 -8.61
CA LEU A 78 1.07 1.43 -9.14
C LEU A 78 1.80 2.21 -8.04
N ALA A 79 1.08 2.62 -7.01
CA ALA A 79 1.67 3.31 -5.85
C ALA A 79 2.70 2.42 -5.12
N LEU A 80 2.44 1.12 -5.03
CA LEU A 80 3.38 0.17 -4.46
C LEU A 80 4.65 0.05 -5.30
N GLU A 81 4.51 -0.10 -6.62
CA GLU A 81 5.65 -0.18 -7.54
C GLU A 81 6.52 1.08 -7.45
N GLU A 82 5.88 2.26 -7.42
CA GLU A 82 6.58 3.54 -7.31
C GLU A 82 7.28 3.68 -5.95
N SER A 83 6.62 3.32 -4.86
CA SER A 83 7.20 3.33 -3.51
C SER A 83 8.45 2.46 -3.41
N VAL A 84 8.45 1.30 -4.06
CA VAL A 84 9.62 0.41 -4.10
C VAL A 84 10.76 1.02 -4.92
N LYS A 85 10.47 1.62 -6.08
CA LYS A 85 11.47 2.33 -6.89
C LYS A 85 12.13 3.46 -6.08
N LEU A 86 11.33 4.32 -5.47
CA LEU A 86 11.82 5.41 -4.62
C LEU A 86 12.66 4.90 -3.44
N SER A 87 12.25 3.78 -2.84
CA SER A 87 13.01 3.16 -1.76
C SER A 87 14.37 2.63 -2.22
N ILE A 88 14.45 2.03 -3.41
CA ILE A 88 15.68 1.56 -4.03
C ILE A 88 16.61 2.75 -4.35
N GLU A 89 16.08 3.80 -4.96
CA GLU A 89 16.85 5.02 -5.28
C GLU A 89 17.40 5.67 -4.01
N GLY A 90 16.55 5.85 -2.99
CA GLY A 90 16.97 6.41 -1.71
C GLY A 90 18.03 5.57 -0.99
N LEU A 91 18.02 4.23 -1.14
CA LEU A 91 19.09 3.38 -0.62
C LEU A 91 20.38 3.53 -1.42
N LYS A 92 20.31 3.62 -2.74
CA LYS A 92 21.49 3.85 -3.62
C LYS A 92 22.15 5.19 -3.29
N ASP A 93 21.38 6.24 -3.07
CA ASP A 93 21.89 7.55 -2.67
C ASP A 93 22.58 7.51 -1.30
N LYS A 94 21.96 6.84 -0.31
CA LYS A 94 22.57 6.65 1.02
C LYS A 94 23.88 5.88 0.93
N ILE A 95 23.95 4.83 0.11
CA ILE A 95 25.17 4.04 -0.12
C ILE A 95 26.26 4.93 -0.75
N THR A 96 25.92 5.73 -1.74
CA THR A 96 26.84 6.65 -2.42
C THR A 96 27.40 7.69 -1.44
N LYS A 97 26.56 8.29 -0.60
CA LYS A 97 26.99 9.24 0.44
C LYS A 97 27.95 8.58 1.43
N VAL A 98 27.64 7.40 1.94
CA VAL A 98 28.51 6.69 2.90
C VAL A 98 29.85 6.31 2.23
N LYS A 99 29.83 5.87 0.97
CA LYS A 99 31.07 5.59 0.21
C LYS A 99 31.93 6.83 0.05
N ALA A 100 31.33 7.99 -0.25
CA ALA A 100 32.05 9.27 -0.37
C ALA A 100 32.67 9.70 0.97
N GLU A 101 31.96 9.49 2.07
CA GLU A 101 32.49 9.78 3.41
C GLU A 101 33.66 8.85 3.78
N LEU A 102 33.62 7.57 3.39
CA LEU A 102 34.71 6.62 3.64
C LEU A 102 36.00 6.95 2.88
N LYS A 103 35.94 7.73 1.80
CA LYS A 103 37.13 8.23 1.07
C LYS A 103 37.87 9.32 1.85
N LYS A 104 37.23 9.97 2.82
CA LYS A 104 37.86 11.00 3.65
C LYS A 104 38.76 10.36 4.72
N LYS A 105 39.71 11.18 5.25
CA LYS A 105 40.57 10.74 6.39
C LYS A 105 39.67 10.65 7.63
N LEU A 106 39.42 9.42 8.10
CA LEU A 106 38.55 9.13 9.24
C LEU A 106 39.33 8.36 10.31
N GLY A 107 39.05 8.62 11.57
CA GLY A 107 39.55 7.80 12.66
C GLY A 107 39.07 6.33 12.55
N ARG A 108 39.84 5.40 13.13
CA ARG A 108 39.60 3.94 13.03
C ARG A 108 38.19 3.55 13.44
N TYR A 109 37.70 4.07 14.55
CA TYR A 109 36.37 3.81 15.10
C TYR A 109 35.24 4.26 14.17
N VAL A 110 35.31 5.51 13.69
CA VAL A 110 34.32 6.10 12.78
C VAL A 110 34.26 5.33 11.46
N ARG A 111 35.44 4.97 10.92
CA ARG A 111 35.53 4.15 9.70
C ARG A 111 34.87 2.79 9.89
N HIS A 112 35.07 2.14 11.04
CA HIS A 112 34.43 0.86 11.37
C HIS A 112 32.91 0.98 11.38
N GLN A 113 32.36 2.00 12.06
CA GLN A 113 30.90 2.23 12.10
C GLN A 113 30.32 2.48 10.70
N LYS A 114 30.99 3.29 9.88
CA LYS A 114 30.54 3.57 8.52
C LYS A 114 30.57 2.33 7.62
N ASN A 115 31.56 1.47 7.78
CA ASN A 115 31.62 0.18 7.07
C ASN A 115 30.45 -0.74 7.49
N ARG A 116 30.13 -0.83 8.78
CA ARG A 116 28.93 -1.58 9.25
C ARG A 116 27.65 -1.02 8.65
N ARG A 117 27.49 0.30 8.66
CA ARG A 117 26.32 0.97 8.04
C ARG A 117 26.24 0.68 6.54
N LEU A 118 27.36 0.74 5.84
CA LEU A 118 27.43 0.42 4.40
C LEU A 118 27.01 -1.03 4.12
N ALA A 119 27.48 -1.99 4.91
CA ALA A 119 27.08 -3.39 4.80
C ALA A 119 25.56 -3.57 5.01
N THR A 120 25.00 -2.93 6.05
CA THR A 120 23.56 -2.96 6.32
C THR A 120 22.73 -2.37 5.16
N LEU A 121 23.15 -1.21 4.62
CA LEU A 121 22.45 -0.58 3.49
C LEU A 121 22.51 -1.45 2.23
N LYS A 122 23.65 -2.07 1.94
CA LYS A 122 23.80 -3.01 0.81
C LYS A 122 22.91 -4.25 0.98
N ALA A 123 22.86 -4.83 2.18
CA ALA A 123 21.99 -5.98 2.47
C ALA A 123 20.51 -5.62 2.28
N ARG A 124 20.08 -4.44 2.78
CA ARG A 124 18.72 -3.95 2.57
C ARG A 124 18.39 -3.75 1.09
N LEU A 125 19.30 -3.16 0.32
CA LEU A 125 19.13 -2.97 -1.12
C LEU A 125 18.99 -4.32 -1.83
N ALA A 126 19.90 -5.27 -1.57
CA ALA A 126 19.84 -6.61 -2.15
C ALA A 126 18.53 -7.34 -1.82
N ASN A 127 18.06 -7.24 -0.56
CA ASN A 127 16.76 -7.81 -0.17
C ASN A 127 15.59 -7.18 -0.89
N LEU A 128 15.62 -5.86 -1.14
CA LEU A 128 14.56 -5.17 -1.87
C LEU A 128 14.56 -5.54 -3.36
N GLU A 129 15.74 -5.62 -3.98
CA GLU A 129 15.90 -6.01 -5.38
C GLU A 129 15.59 -7.50 -5.61
N ALA A 130 15.86 -8.36 -4.62
CA ALA A 130 15.54 -9.79 -4.69
C ALA A 130 14.05 -10.12 -4.53
N ARG A 131 13.23 -9.19 -4.03
CA ARG A 131 11.79 -9.41 -3.89
C ARG A 131 11.13 -9.49 -5.27
N LYS A 132 10.78 -10.71 -5.69
CA LYS A 132 10.10 -10.96 -6.97
C LYS A 132 8.68 -10.38 -7.01
N LYS A 133 8.02 -10.27 -5.86
CA LYS A 133 6.66 -9.71 -5.73
C LYS A 133 6.59 -8.82 -4.49
N ASN A 134 6.06 -7.64 -4.67
CA ASN A 134 5.77 -6.74 -3.58
C ASN A 134 4.49 -7.19 -2.87
N SER A 135 4.47 -7.16 -1.55
CA SER A 135 3.27 -7.45 -0.77
C SER A 135 2.69 -6.15 -0.22
N ILE A 136 1.39 -5.97 -0.36
CA ILE A 136 0.65 -4.93 0.36
C ILE A 136 0.12 -5.56 1.64
N CYS A 137 0.36 -4.88 2.75
CA CYS A 137 -0.30 -5.20 4.00
C CYS A 137 -1.60 -4.40 4.04
N PHE A 138 -2.73 -5.09 3.94
CA PHE A 138 -4.02 -4.46 4.21
C PHE A 138 -4.20 -4.41 5.73
N ALA A 139 -4.63 -3.27 6.24
CA ALA A 139 -4.97 -3.15 7.65
C ALA A 139 -6.00 -4.23 8.04
N SER A 140 -5.83 -4.81 9.22
CA SER A 140 -6.84 -5.74 9.76
C SER A 140 -8.15 -4.97 10.00
N ARG A 141 -9.28 -5.70 10.08
CA ARG A 141 -10.59 -5.11 10.40
C ARG A 141 -10.53 -4.30 11.70
N THR A 142 -9.81 -4.79 12.71
CA THR A 142 -9.64 -4.12 14.00
C THR A 142 -8.86 -2.81 13.86
N VAL A 143 -7.75 -2.81 13.12
CA VAL A 143 -6.94 -1.60 12.87
C VAL A 143 -7.71 -0.58 12.06
N PHE A 144 -8.49 -1.02 11.06
CA PHE A 144 -9.35 -0.12 10.27
C PHE A 144 -10.39 0.57 11.16
N ARG A 145 -11.10 -0.18 12.02
CA ARG A 145 -12.07 0.37 12.96
C ARG A 145 -11.43 1.33 13.96
N SER A 146 -10.29 0.98 14.56
CA SER A 146 -9.60 1.87 15.48
C SER A 146 -9.13 3.16 14.83
N GLN A 147 -8.75 3.16 13.55
CA GLN A 147 -8.40 4.37 12.82
C GLN A 147 -9.60 5.31 12.58
N PHE A 148 -10.79 4.76 12.35
CA PHE A 148 -12.01 5.57 12.19
C PHE A 148 -12.53 6.15 13.51
N HIS A 149 -12.37 5.44 14.61
CA HIS A 149 -12.89 5.79 15.92
C HIS A 149 -11.76 6.12 16.91
N LEU A 150 -10.74 6.86 16.46
CA LEU A 150 -9.58 7.20 17.29
C LEU A 150 -9.97 7.84 18.63
N GLN A 151 -10.91 8.80 18.60
CA GLN A 151 -11.34 9.50 19.82
C GLN A 151 -12.15 8.60 20.75
N GLU A 152 -13.03 7.76 20.21
CA GLU A 152 -13.85 6.80 20.96
C GLU A 152 -13.01 5.71 21.60
N ASN A 153 -11.92 5.31 20.95
CA ASN A 153 -10.96 4.32 21.46
C ASN A 153 -9.88 4.93 22.38
N GLY A 154 -9.95 6.24 22.65
CA GLY A 154 -8.99 6.92 23.52
C GLY A 154 -7.61 7.19 22.92
N TYR A 155 -7.42 6.96 21.62
CA TYR A 155 -6.16 7.26 20.94
C TYR A 155 -6.06 8.73 20.56
N LYS A 156 -4.89 9.33 20.75
CA LYS A 156 -4.62 10.73 20.41
C LYS A 156 -4.22 10.91 18.94
N ASN A 157 -3.62 9.91 18.34
CA ASN A 157 -3.12 9.93 16.97
C ASN A 157 -3.03 8.52 16.37
N HIS A 158 -2.78 8.41 15.06
CA HIS A 158 -2.67 7.15 14.36
C HIS A 158 -1.53 6.24 14.81
N GLY A 159 -0.48 6.80 15.43
CA GLY A 159 0.65 6.02 15.95
C GLY A 159 0.33 5.22 17.19
N GLU A 160 -0.76 5.52 17.88
CA GLU A 160 -1.18 4.83 19.11
C GLU A 160 -2.11 3.63 18.84
N CYS A 161 -2.50 3.42 17.57
CA CYS A 161 -3.38 2.32 17.15
C CYS A 161 -2.66 1.01 16.83
N GLY A 162 -1.33 0.96 16.97
CA GLY A 162 -0.49 -0.18 16.59
C GLY A 162 -0.37 -1.27 17.64
#